data_531709587a87740d3e5736a5b588973d
#
_entry.id   531709587a87740d3e5736a5b588973d
#
_cell.length_a   1.000
_cell.length_b   1.000
_cell.length_c   1.000
_cell.angle_alpha   90.00
_cell.angle_beta   90.00
_cell.angle_gamma   90.00
#
_symmetry.space_group_name_H-M   'P 1'
#
loop_
_entity.id
_entity.type
_entity.pdbx_description
1 polymer ?
#
loop_
_entity_poly.entity_id
_entity_poly.type
_entity_poly.pdbx_seq_one_letter_code
_entity_poly.pdbx_strand_id
1 'polypeptide(L)'
;MKLNKTEERALALAGLVQSCYLVASVARTGMASQDNLTGCLESIFVTNPNETLDVYKDGHGVRKGLRLVTEILGELNISEHRETIHYVLGVLSLERRLRQTPKLMRSLGAGISAIQEHRHLNELSATDEDVISRLSRLYEDTAGTVQPRIRIQGQQKHLANTMNTSRIRALLLAAIRSAVLWSQLEGRRSQWLLGRGKLLSANSRVSKIIS
;
A
#
# COMPACT_ATOMS: atom_id res chain seq x y z
N MET A 1 -6.86 -10.42 20.07
CA MET A 1 -8.30 -10.09 19.80
C MET A 1 -8.51 -10.19 18.29
N LYS A 2 -9.44 -11.03 17.84
CA LYS A 2 -9.62 -11.32 16.42
C LYS A 2 -10.51 -10.28 15.75
N LEU A 3 -10.05 -9.68 14.65
CA LEU A 3 -10.83 -8.76 13.83
C LEU A 3 -11.94 -9.52 13.10
N ASN A 4 -13.12 -8.90 12.92
CA ASN A 4 -14.11 -9.40 12.00
C ASN A 4 -13.78 -9.02 10.55
N LYS A 5 -14.41 -9.69 9.57
CA LYS A 5 -14.11 -9.51 8.14
C LYS A 5 -14.22 -8.05 7.64
N THR A 6 -15.09 -7.22 8.23
CA THR A 6 -15.22 -5.81 7.86
C THR A 6 -14.09 -4.97 8.45
N GLU A 7 -13.64 -5.30 9.65
CA GLU A 7 -12.48 -4.68 10.29
C GLU A 7 -11.18 -5.03 9.56
N GLU A 8 -11.01 -6.28 9.13
CA GLU A 8 -9.89 -6.70 8.29
C GLU A 8 -9.86 -5.94 6.96
N ARG A 9 -11.03 -5.75 6.32
CA ARG A 9 -11.15 -4.90 5.12
C ARG A 9 -10.75 -3.45 5.40
N ALA A 10 -11.22 -2.87 6.51
CA ALA A 10 -10.84 -1.51 6.86
C ALA A 10 -9.33 -1.37 7.07
N LEU A 11 -8.68 -2.37 7.68
CA LEU A 11 -7.24 -2.41 7.87
C LEU A 11 -6.49 -2.52 6.52
N ALA A 12 -6.92 -3.41 5.62
CA ALA A 12 -6.33 -3.52 4.28
C ALA A 12 -6.50 -2.23 3.45
N LEU A 13 -7.67 -1.59 3.57
CA LEU A 13 -7.92 -0.29 2.95
C LEU A 13 -7.01 0.80 3.51
N ALA A 14 -6.78 0.81 4.82
CA ALA A 14 -5.88 1.76 5.47
C ALA A 14 -4.44 1.62 4.94
N GLY A 15 -3.94 0.38 4.78
CA GLY A 15 -2.63 0.13 4.18
C GLY A 15 -2.52 0.62 2.74
N LEU A 16 -3.57 0.40 1.94
CA LEU A 16 -3.65 0.87 0.56
C LEU A 16 -3.65 2.41 0.49
N VAL A 17 -4.50 3.07 1.29
CA VAL A 17 -4.60 4.53 1.33
C VAL A 17 -3.30 5.16 1.83
N GLN A 18 -2.68 4.62 2.89
CA GLN A 18 -1.41 5.12 3.42
C GLN A 18 -0.30 5.05 2.37
N SER A 19 -0.15 3.91 1.70
CA SER A 19 0.88 3.74 0.66
C SER A 19 0.68 4.74 -0.48
N CYS A 20 -0.54 4.93 -0.96
CA CYS A 20 -0.86 5.91 -2.01
C CYS A 20 -0.65 7.36 -1.55
N TYR A 21 -0.96 7.68 -0.30
CA TYR A 21 -0.67 8.99 0.29
C TYR A 21 0.83 9.28 0.33
N LEU A 22 1.65 8.29 0.71
CA LEU A 22 3.11 8.44 0.71
C LEU A 22 3.67 8.59 -0.70
N VAL A 23 3.11 7.91 -1.71
CA VAL A 23 3.43 8.14 -3.12
C VAL A 23 3.22 9.61 -3.49
N ALA A 24 2.06 10.18 -3.17
CA ALA A 24 1.76 11.59 -3.43
C ALA A 24 2.71 12.53 -2.65
N SER A 25 3.01 12.22 -1.40
CA SER A 25 3.93 13.01 -0.56
C SER A 25 5.34 13.03 -1.16
N VAL A 26 5.93 11.88 -1.47
CA VAL A 26 7.27 11.79 -2.08
C VAL A 26 7.31 12.51 -3.43
N ALA A 27 6.28 12.35 -4.26
CA ALA A 27 6.22 12.99 -5.56
C ALA A 27 6.17 14.53 -5.47
N ARG A 28 5.47 15.08 -4.46
CA ARG A 28 5.32 16.53 -4.27
C ARG A 28 6.43 17.18 -3.46
N THR A 29 6.92 16.51 -2.42
CA THR A 29 7.81 17.12 -1.43
C THR A 29 9.18 16.45 -1.34
N GLY A 30 9.37 15.28 -1.96
CA GLY A 30 10.55 14.44 -1.80
C GLY A 30 10.63 13.75 -0.44
N MET A 31 9.63 13.90 0.44
CA MET A 31 9.67 13.43 1.82
C MET A 31 8.59 12.40 2.12
N ALA A 32 8.92 11.46 3.00
CA ALA A 32 7.99 10.54 3.64
C ALA A 32 8.38 10.39 5.12
N SER A 33 7.39 10.26 6.01
CA SER A 33 7.66 9.88 7.40
C SER A 33 8.31 8.50 7.42
N GLN A 34 9.43 8.35 8.13
CA GLN A 34 10.19 7.10 8.21
C GLN A 34 9.33 5.96 8.76
N ASP A 35 8.59 6.20 9.84
CA ASP A 35 7.73 5.18 10.46
C ASP A 35 6.65 4.69 9.49
N ASN A 36 5.99 5.63 8.78
CA ASN A 36 4.96 5.27 7.80
C ASN A 36 5.54 4.55 6.59
N LEU A 37 6.73 4.95 6.13
CA LEU A 37 7.46 4.28 5.05
C LEU A 37 7.81 2.84 5.48
N THR A 38 8.39 2.67 6.67
CA THR A 38 8.73 1.37 7.24
C THR A 38 7.49 0.48 7.33
N GLY A 39 6.38 0.98 7.89
CA GLY A 39 5.14 0.21 8.00
C GLY A 39 4.60 -0.27 6.65
N CYS A 40 4.67 0.59 5.62
CA CYS A 40 4.25 0.21 4.27
C CYS A 40 5.20 -0.84 3.65
N LEU A 41 6.51 -0.62 3.69
CA LEU A 41 7.47 -1.50 3.03
C LEU A 41 7.58 -2.86 3.71
N GLU A 42 7.53 -2.92 5.05
CA GLU A 42 7.52 -4.18 5.79
C GLU A 42 6.31 -5.05 5.41
N SER A 43 5.14 -4.45 5.15
CA SER A 43 3.95 -5.19 4.76
C SER A 43 4.11 -6.00 3.48
N ILE A 44 5.03 -5.63 2.59
CA ILE A 44 5.32 -6.35 1.34
C ILE A 44 5.83 -7.76 1.64
N PHE A 45 6.63 -7.91 2.68
CA PHE A 45 7.33 -9.14 3.03
C PHE A 45 6.51 -10.10 3.88
N VAL A 46 5.37 -9.66 4.42
CA VAL A 46 4.43 -10.54 5.13
C VAL A 46 3.51 -11.22 4.11
N THR A 47 3.99 -12.30 3.51
CA THR A 47 3.29 -13.01 2.44
C THR A 47 2.31 -14.07 2.93
N ASN A 48 2.55 -14.62 4.12
CA ASN A 48 1.75 -15.70 4.70
C ASN A 48 1.38 -15.39 6.17
N PRO A 49 0.54 -14.34 6.42
CA PRO A 49 0.17 -13.93 7.78
C PRO A 49 -0.80 -14.94 8.41
N ASN A 50 -0.71 -15.11 9.72
CA ASN A 50 -1.72 -15.86 10.50
C ASN A 50 -3.01 -15.04 10.65
N GLU A 51 -2.87 -13.74 10.91
CA GLU A 51 -3.97 -12.78 11.00
C GLU A 51 -3.68 -11.52 10.15
N THR A 52 -4.73 -10.80 9.78
CA THR A 52 -4.58 -9.57 8.97
C THR A 52 -3.76 -8.50 9.67
N LEU A 53 -3.77 -8.46 11.01
CA LEU A 53 -2.96 -7.54 11.81
C LEU A 53 -1.46 -7.75 11.62
N ASP A 54 -1.02 -9.00 11.45
CA ASP A 54 0.40 -9.36 11.28
C ASP A 54 1.03 -8.63 10.08
N VAL A 55 0.23 -8.40 9.02
CA VAL A 55 0.69 -7.70 7.80
C VAL A 55 1.23 -6.30 8.13
N TYR A 56 0.73 -5.67 9.20
CA TYR A 56 1.02 -4.28 9.54
C TYR A 56 1.58 -4.11 10.95
N LYS A 57 2.35 -5.08 11.45
CA LYS A 57 2.94 -5.04 12.80
C LYS A 57 1.88 -4.74 13.87
N ASP A 58 0.92 -5.63 14.01
CA ASP A 58 -0.22 -5.49 14.93
C ASP A 58 -1.06 -4.22 14.67
N GLY A 59 -1.05 -3.73 13.42
CA GLY A 59 -1.78 -2.55 13.00
C GLY A 59 -1.03 -1.22 13.18
N HIS A 60 0.07 -1.19 13.92
CA HIS A 60 0.85 0.03 14.14
C HIS A 60 1.41 0.64 12.85
N GLY A 61 1.76 -0.22 11.88
CA GLY A 61 2.28 0.20 10.57
C GLY A 61 1.31 0.99 9.70
N VAL A 62 0.01 1.05 10.03
CA VAL A 62 -1.03 1.73 9.21
C VAL A 62 -1.86 2.77 9.97
N ARG A 63 -1.42 3.23 11.13
CA ARG A 63 -2.14 4.26 11.93
C ARG A 63 -2.47 5.52 11.12
N LYS A 64 -1.54 6.00 10.30
CA LYS A 64 -1.80 7.15 9.42
C LYS A 64 -2.87 6.81 8.38
N GLY A 65 -2.85 5.60 7.83
CA GLY A 65 -3.86 5.12 6.89
C GLY A 65 -5.27 5.09 7.47
N LEU A 66 -5.43 4.62 8.71
CA LEU A 66 -6.72 4.63 9.40
C LEU A 66 -7.28 6.05 9.58
N ARG A 67 -6.43 7.02 9.91
CA ARG A 67 -6.83 8.44 9.94
C ARG A 67 -7.25 8.94 8.57
N LEU A 68 -6.45 8.69 7.53
CA LEU A 68 -6.76 9.08 6.16
C LEU A 68 -8.08 8.47 5.66
N VAL A 69 -8.38 7.23 6.01
CA VAL A 69 -9.67 6.60 5.69
C VAL A 69 -10.82 7.35 6.36
N THR A 70 -10.66 7.80 7.61
CA THR A 70 -11.67 8.62 8.29
C THR A 70 -11.84 9.99 7.61
N GLU A 71 -10.76 10.67 7.27
CA GLU A 71 -10.77 11.96 6.57
C GLU A 71 -11.45 11.85 5.18
N ILE A 72 -11.08 10.83 4.40
CA ILE A 72 -11.59 10.63 3.03
C ILE A 72 -13.05 10.17 3.03
N LEU A 73 -13.37 9.15 3.83
CA LEU A 73 -14.71 8.56 3.83
C LEU A 73 -15.66 9.20 4.85
N GLY A 74 -15.17 9.75 5.97
CA GLY A 74 -15.96 10.36 7.02
C GLY A 74 -16.30 11.80 6.72
N GLU A 75 -15.29 12.61 6.53
CA GLU A 75 -15.42 14.06 6.37
C GLU A 75 -15.67 14.49 4.92
N LEU A 76 -15.59 13.53 3.96
CA LEU A 76 -15.68 13.79 2.50
C LEU A 76 -14.67 14.84 2.02
N ASN A 77 -13.51 14.90 2.64
CA ASN A 77 -12.44 15.82 2.25
C ASN A 77 -11.72 15.35 0.96
N ILE A 78 -12.53 15.13 -0.09
CA ILE A 78 -12.09 14.57 -1.37
C ILE A 78 -11.12 15.50 -2.09
N SER A 79 -11.32 16.81 -1.98
CA SER A 79 -10.48 17.81 -2.64
C SER A 79 -9.04 17.77 -2.14
N GLU A 80 -8.83 17.64 -0.84
CA GLU A 80 -7.51 17.59 -0.22
C GLU A 80 -6.76 16.27 -0.53
N HIS A 81 -7.51 15.17 -0.65
CA HIS A 81 -6.95 13.83 -0.90
C HIS A 81 -7.10 13.35 -2.35
N ARG A 82 -7.38 14.26 -3.30
CA ARG A 82 -7.68 13.92 -4.70
C ARG A 82 -6.62 13.03 -5.36
N GLU A 83 -5.34 13.35 -5.18
CA GLU A 83 -4.24 12.55 -5.75
C GLU A 83 -4.16 11.17 -5.10
N THR A 84 -4.29 11.09 -3.77
CA THR A 84 -4.31 9.83 -3.04
C THR A 84 -5.44 8.92 -3.54
N ILE A 85 -6.65 9.47 -3.68
CA ILE A 85 -7.82 8.74 -4.18
C ILE A 85 -7.57 8.26 -5.63
N HIS A 86 -7.00 9.12 -6.48
CA HIS A 86 -6.65 8.75 -7.85
C HIS A 86 -5.68 7.56 -7.89
N TYR A 87 -4.63 7.57 -7.06
CA TYR A 87 -3.68 6.46 -6.98
C TYR A 87 -4.33 5.19 -6.41
N VAL A 88 -5.17 5.29 -5.39
CA VAL A 88 -5.92 4.15 -4.84
C VAL A 88 -6.76 3.48 -5.93
N LEU A 89 -7.52 4.24 -6.71
CA LEU A 89 -8.32 3.71 -7.81
C LEU A 89 -7.46 3.10 -8.92
N GLY A 90 -6.31 3.71 -9.20
CA GLY A 90 -5.31 3.19 -10.15
C GLY A 90 -4.73 1.86 -9.69
N VAL A 91 -4.32 1.76 -8.43
CA VAL A 91 -3.77 0.52 -7.83
C VAL A 91 -4.80 -0.60 -7.80
N LEU A 92 -6.06 -0.33 -7.43
CA LEU A 92 -7.14 -1.32 -7.46
C LEU A 92 -7.42 -1.82 -8.89
N SER A 93 -7.25 -0.95 -9.91
CA SER A 93 -7.35 -1.35 -11.31
C SER A 93 -6.18 -2.23 -11.74
N LEU A 94 -4.98 -1.86 -11.35
CA LEU A 94 -3.74 -2.59 -11.63
C LEU A 94 -3.75 -3.97 -10.95
N GLU A 95 -4.14 -4.06 -9.67
CA GLU A 95 -4.27 -5.33 -8.95
C GLU A 95 -5.19 -6.31 -9.68
N ARG A 96 -6.37 -5.84 -10.12
CA ARG A 96 -7.31 -6.68 -10.85
C ARG A 96 -6.70 -7.28 -12.12
N ARG A 97 -5.89 -6.52 -12.85
CA ARG A 97 -5.20 -6.98 -14.07
C ARG A 97 -4.05 -7.93 -13.77
N LEU A 98 -3.26 -7.63 -12.73
CA LEU A 98 -2.20 -8.52 -12.25
C LEU A 98 -2.77 -9.89 -11.87
N ARG A 99 -3.89 -9.93 -11.16
CA ARG A 99 -4.58 -11.17 -10.79
C ARG A 99 -5.08 -11.97 -12.01
N GLN A 100 -5.40 -11.29 -13.10
CA GLN A 100 -5.74 -11.94 -14.38
C GLN A 100 -4.50 -12.41 -15.17
N THR A 101 -3.30 -12.13 -14.68
CA THR A 101 -2.03 -12.50 -15.31
C THR A 101 -1.19 -13.34 -14.34
N PRO A 102 -1.49 -14.66 -14.19
CA PRO A 102 -0.84 -15.52 -13.20
C PRO A 102 0.69 -15.55 -13.29
N LYS A 103 1.25 -15.38 -14.49
CA LYS A 103 2.70 -15.32 -14.70
C LYS A 103 3.32 -14.13 -13.96
N LEU A 104 2.73 -12.92 -14.09
CA LEU A 104 3.21 -11.71 -13.40
C LEU A 104 3.06 -11.82 -11.88
N MET A 105 1.94 -12.39 -11.41
CA MET A 105 1.74 -12.61 -9.97
C MET A 105 2.79 -13.57 -9.40
N ARG A 106 3.12 -14.65 -10.09
CA ARG A 106 4.21 -15.57 -9.67
C ARG A 106 5.56 -14.88 -9.67
N SER A 107 5.90 -14.12 -10.73
CA SER A 107 7.16 -13.37 -10.81
C SER A 107 7.25 -12.34 -9.67
N LEU A 108 6.16 -11.65 -9.35
CA LEU A 108 6.10 -10.71 -8.23
C LEU A 108 6.35 -11.41 -6.88
N GLY A 109 5.67 -12.54 -6.64
CA GLY A 109 5.86 -13.32 -5.41
C GLY A 109 7.28 -13.86 -5.27
N ALA A 110 7.84 -14.45 -6.35
CA ALA A 110 9.21 -14.94 -6.36
C ALA A 110 10.24 -13.82 -6.12
N GLY A 111 10.03 -12.65 -6.74
CA GLY A 111 10.89 -11.48 -6.51
C GLY A 111 10.84 -10.97 -5.08
N ILE A 112 9.66 -10.91 -4.45
CA ILE A 112 9.51 -10.54 -3.04
C ILE A 112 10.27 -11.53 -2.14
N SER A 113 10.13 -12.84 -2.39
CA SER A 113 10.84 -13.88 -1.62
C SER A 113 12.35 -13.73 -1.73
N ALA A 114 12.87 -13.52 -2.94
CA ALA A 114 14.31 -13.33 -3.18
C ALA A 114 14.86 -12.05 -2.47
N ILE A 115 14.08 -10.95 -2.47
CA ILE A 115 14.47 -9.73 -1.76
C ILE A 115 14.42 -9.97 -0.24
N GLN A 116 13.46 -10.72 0.26
CA GLN A 116 13.36 -11.07 1.68
C GLN A 116 14.55 -11.91 2.13
N GLU A 117 14.95 -12.90 1.35
CA GLU A 117 16.16 -13.72 1.62
C GLU A 117 17.41 -12.84 1.64
N HIS A 118 17.58 -11.98 0.63
CA HIS A 118 18.69 -11.03 0.58
C HIS A 118 18.72 -10.10 1.82
N ARG A 119 17.57 -9.60 2.27
CA ARG A 119 17.47 -8.81 3.50
C ARG A 119 17.97 -9.56 4.72
N HIS A 120 17.55 -10.81 4.90
CA HIS A 120 17.95 -11.64 6.04
C HIS A 120 19.45 -11.92 6.04
N LEU A 121 20.00 -12.29 4.89
CA LEU A 121 21.43 -12.59 4.76
C LEU A 121 22.34 -11.39 5.05
N ASN A 122 21.86 -10.17 4.80
CA ASN A 122 22.64 -8.93 4.96
C ASN A 122 22.13 -8.04 6.12
N GLU A 123 21.21 -8.54 6.95
CA GLU A 123 20.63 -7.83 8.11
C GLU A 123 20.05 -6.44 7.77
N LEU A 124 19.45 -6.31 6.56
CA LEU A 124 18.93 -5.04 6.05
C LEU A 124 17.49 -4.78 6.50
N SER A 125 17.15 -3.53 6.79
CA SER A 125 15.77 -3.08 7.00
C SER A 125 15.01 -3.00 5.67
N ALA A 126 13.67 -2.95 5.71
CA ALA A 126 12.86 -2.74 4.51
C ALA A 126 13.08 -1.35 3.87
N THR A 127 13.64 -0.41 4.64
CA THR A 127 13.88 0.98 4.22
C THR A 127 15.32 1.24 3.79
N ASP A 128 16.20 0.23 3.81
CA ASP A 128 17.54 0.34 3.24
C ASP A 128 17.49 0.65 1.75
N GLU A 129 18.41 1.48 1.28
CA GLU A 129 18.45 1.93 -0.11
C GLU A 129 18.58 0.78 -1.10
N ASP A 130 19.36 -0.26 -0.77
CA ASP A 130 19.50 -1.46 -1.60
C ASP A 130 18.16 -2.21 -1.72
N VAL A 131 17.46 -2.39 -0.60
CA VAL A 131 16.14 -3.05 -0.58
C VAL A 131 15.11 -2.25 -1.39
N ILE A 132 15.05 -0.94 -1.20
CA ILE A 132 14.17 -0.04 -1.96
C ILE A 132 14.49 -0.11 -3.45
N SER A 133 15.77 -0.14 -3.83
CA SER A 133 16.21 -0.25 -5.24
C SER A 133 15.77 -1.58 -5.86
N ARG A 134 15.87 -2.69 -5.14
CA ARG A 134 15.42 -4.01 -5.59
C ARG A 134 13.90 -4.06 -5.73
N LEU A 135 13.14 -3.53 -4.77
CA LEU A 135 11.68 -3.39 -4.87
C LEU A 135 11.27 -2.53 -6.07
N SER A 136 12.00 -1.43 -6.32
CA SER A 136 11.76 -0.57 -7.48
C SER A 136 11.92 -1.32 -8.79
N ARG A 137 13.01 -2.10 -8.96
CA ARG A 137 13.23 -2.93 -10.15
C ARG A 137 12.14 -3.99 -10.30
N LEU A 138 11.79 -4.67 -9.21
CA LEU A 138 10.71 -5.67 -9.21
C LEU A 138 9.39 -5.05 -9.70
N TYR A 139 9.06 -3.83 -9.25
CA TYR A 139 7.89 -3.11 -9.76
C TYR A 139 8.00 -2.86 -11.27
N GLU A 140 9.13 -2.37 -11.76
CA GLU A 140 9.35 -2.07 -13.19
C GLU A 140 9.20 -3.31 -14.06
N ASP A 141 9.77 -4.43 -13.63
CA ASP A 141 9.80 -5.68 -14.39
C ASP A 141 8.46 -6.45 -14.36
N THR A 142 7.57 -6.07 -13.43
CA THR A 142 6.28 -6.76 -13.22
C THR A 142 5.09 -5.81 -13.35
N ALA A 143 4.65 -5.21 -12.26
CA ALA A 143 3.47 -4.36 -12.21
C ALA A 143 3.56 -3.14 -13.13
N GLY A 144 4.75 -2.58 -13.30
CA GLY A 144 5.04 -1.45 -14.18
C GLY A 144 4.88 -1.75 -15.68
N THR A 145 4.83 -3.02 -16.09
CA THR A 145 4.58 -3.43 -17.47
C THR A 145 3.10 -3.44 -17.86
N VAL A 146 2.21 -3.44 -16.86
CA VAL A 146 0.75 -3.52 -17.08
C VAL A 146 0.17 -2.18 -17.50
N GLN A 147 -0.63 -2.17 -18.57
CA GLN A 147 -1.28 -0.95 -19.09
C GLN A 147 -2.73 -0.84 -18.59
N PRO A 148 -3.26 0.39 -18.37
CA PRO A 148 -2.53 1.67 -18.35
C PRO A 148 -1.66 1.80 -17.12
N ARG A 149 -0.49 2.42 -17.25
CA ARG A 149 0.40 2.72 -16.12
C ARG A 149 -0.21 3.77 -15.21
N ILE A 150 0.08 3.68 -13.91
CA ILE A 150 -0.25 4.73 -12.96
C ILE A 150 0.66 5.93 -13.24
N ARG A 151 0.07 7.04 -13.67
CA ARG A 151 0.82 8.29 -13.90
C ARG A 151 0.97 9.03 -12.58
N ILE A 152 2.21 9.20 -12.14
CA ILE A 152 2.54 9.95 -10.92
C ILE A 152 2.66 11.43 -11.26
N GLN A 153 1.93 12.27 -10.53
CA GLN A 153 1.99 13.72 -10.61
C GLN A 153 2.80 14.27 -9.43
N GLY A 154 3.67 15.24 -9.69
CA GLY A 154 4.52 15.81 -8.65
C GLY A 154 5.46 16.88 -9.19
N GLN A 155 6.36 17.37 -8.35
CA GLN A 155 7.36 18.35 -8.76
C GLN A 155 8.50 17.66 -9.52
N GLN A 156 8.87 18.24 -10.68
CA GLN A 156 9.92 17.70 -11.56
C GLN A 156 11.22 17.40 -10.80
N LYS A 157 11.66 18.29 -9.92
CA LYS A 157 12.88 18.10 -9.13
C LYS A 157 12.85 16.84 -8.24
N HIS A 158 11.67 16.46 -7.71
CA HIS A 158 11.53 15.28 -6.87
C HIS A 158 11.39 14.02 -7.72
N LEU A 159 10.69 14.10 -8.85
CA LEU A 159 10.53 12.98 -9.79
C LEU A 159 11.80 12.67 -10.57
N ALA A 160 12.71 13.65 -10.76
CA ALA A 160 14.02 13.43 -11.37
C ALA A 160 15.03 12.77 -10.39
N ASN A 161 14.77 12.80 -9.09
CA ASN A 161 15.62 12.16 -8.10
C ASN A 161 15.40 10.64 -8.13
N THR A 162 16.46 9.89 -8.40
CA THR A 162 16.43 8.42 -8.55
C THR A 162 15.93 7.71 -7.30
N MET A 163 16.37 8.16 -6.10
CA MET A 163 15.94 7.55 -4.84
C MET A 163 14.44 7.80 -4.58
N ASN A 164 13.93 8.99 -4.86
CA ASN A 164 12.49 9.27 -4.73
C ASN A 164 11.68 8.41 -5.70
N THR A 165 12.14 8.25 -6.93
CA THR A 165 11.50 7.38 -7.93
C THR A 165 11.48 5.92 -7.46
N SER A 166 12.58 5.44 -6.86
CA SER A 166 12.65 4.11 -6.28
C SER A 166 11.70 3.94 -5.09
N ARG A 167 11.63 4.93 -4.18
CA ARG A 167 10.66 4.95 -3.07
C ARG A 167 9.21 4.91 -3.55
N ILE A 168 8.87 5.70 -4.58
CA ILE A 168 7.53 5.72 -5.18
C ILE A 168 7.16 4.33 -5.70
N ARG A 169 8.05 3.65 -6.43
CA ARG A 169 7.79 2.31 -6.98
C ARG A 169 7.66 1.25 -5.89
N ALA A 170 8.52 1.30 -4.87
CA ALA A 170 8.42 0.42 -3.70
C ALA A 170 7.09 0.65 -2.94
N LEU A 171 6.66 1.89 -2.76
CA LEU A 171 5.36 2.22 -2.16
C LEU A 171 4.17 1.76 -3.02
N LEU A 172 4.30 1.78 -4.35
CA LEU A 172 3.29 1.20 -5.23
C LEU A 172 3.20 -0.32 -5.07
N LEU A 173 4.31 -1.03 -4.82
CA LEU A 173 4.27 -2.46 -4.46
C LEU A 173 3.55 -2.68 -3.12
N ALA A 174 3.80 -1.85 -2.10
CA ALA A 174 3.09 -1.91 -0.82
C ALA A 174 1.58 -1.66 -0.99
N ALA A 175 1.23 -0.70 -1.86
CA ALA A 175 -0.16 -0.44 -2.22
C ALA A 175 -0.81 -1.64 -2.93
N ILE A 176 -0.11 -2.29 -3.87
CA ILE A 176 -0.57 -3.52 -4.54
C ILE A 176 -0.74 -4.64 -3.54
N ARG A 177 0.20 -4.85 -2.60
CA ARG A 177 0.09 -5.85 -1.53
C ARG A 177 -1.19 -5.65 -0.70
N SER A 178 -1.46 -4.40 -0.30
CA SER A 178 -2.68 -4.05 0.43
C SER A 178 -3.95 -4.20 -0.42
N ALA A 179 -3.89 -3.91 -1.71
CA ALA A 179 -4.99 -4.12 -2.65
C ALA A 179 -5.30 -5.62 -2.87
N VAL A 180 -4.27 -6.48 -2.94
CA VAL A 180 -4.42 -7.94 -2.97
C VAL A 180 -5.12 -8.43 -1.72
N LEU A 181 -4.67 -7.99 -0.54
CA LEU A 181 -5.32 -8.33 0.73
C LEU A 181 -6.76 -7.87 0.78
N TRP A 182 -7.05 -6.63 0.38
CA TRP A 182 -8.41 -6.11 0.23
C TRP A 182 -9.28 -7.01 -0.65
N SER A 183 -8.75 -7.45 -1.79
CA SER A 183 -9.44 -8.32 -2.74
C SER A 183 -9.68 -9.72 -2.17
N GLN A 184 -8.70 -10.31 -1.47
CA GLN A 184 -8.81 -11.60 -0.77
C GLN A 184 -9.89 -11.57 0.32
N LEU A 185 -10.06 -10.44 0.99
CA LEU A 185 -11.11 -10.20 1.97
C LEU A 185 -12.47 -9.84 1.33
N GLU A 186 -12.62 -10.02 0.02
CA GLU A 186 -13.84 -9.68 -0.75
C GLU A 186 -14.20 -8.19 -0.73
N GLY A 187 -13.21 -7.34 -0.64
CA GLY A 187 -13.36 -5.89 -0.76
C GLY A 187 -13.81 -5.51 -2.18
N ARG A 188 -14.81 -4.65 -2.31
CA ARG A 188 -15.36 -4.17 -3.59
C ARG A 188 -15.36 -2.65 -3.66
N ARG A 189 -15.09 -2.10 -4.84
CA ARG A 189 -15.12 -0.63 -5.06
C ARG A 189 -16.47 -0.01 -4.72
N SER A 190 -17.57 -0.73 -4.94
CA SER A 190 -18.93 -0.28 -4.57
C SER A 190 -19.10 -0.03 -3.06
N GLN A 191 -18.29 -0.65 -2.21
CA GLN A 191 -18.34 -0.44 -0.76
C GLN A 191 -17.87 0.96 -0.34
N TRP A 192 -17.13 1.67 -1.20
CA TRP A 192 -16.76 3.07 -0.96
C TRP A 192 -17.97 4.01 -1.02
N LEU A 193 -18.97 3.66 -1.82
CA LEU A 193 -20.19 4.45 -1.99
C LEU A 193 -21.34 3.89 -1.14
N LEU A 194 -21.67 2.59 -1.32
CA LEU A 194 -22.83 1.95 -0.71
C LEU A 194 -22.55 1.36 0.68
N GLY A 195 -21.29 1.05 1.00
CA GLY A 195 -20.85 0.44 2.27
C GLY A 195 -20.06 1.40 3.17
N ARG A 196 -19.99 2.68 2.84
CA ARG A 196 -19.16 3.69 3.50
C ARG A 196 -19.33 3.72 5.03
N GLY A 197 -20.56 3.76 5.52
CA GLY A 197 -20.84 3.80 6.97
C GLY A 197 -20.33 2.58 7.73
N LYS A 198 -20.45 1.38 7.13
CA LYS A 198 -19.93 0.14 7.70
C LYS A 198 -18.40 0.13 7.74
N LEU A 199 -17.75 0.61 6.69
CA LEU A 199 -16.29 0.73 6.64
C LEU A 199 -15.77 1.75 7.66
N LEU A 200 -16.42 2.89 7.81
CA LEU A 200 -16.06 3.91 8.81
C LEU A 200 -16.20 3.40 10.25
N SER A 201 -17.31 2.74 10.56
CA SER A 201 -17.51 2.13 11.88
C SER A 201 -16.45 1.06 12.17
N ALA A 202 -16.10 0.22 11.19
CA ALA A 202 -15.05 -0.77 11.32
C ALA A 202 -13.67 -0.11 11.48
N ASN A 203 -13.36 0.91 10.69
CA ASN A 203 -12.12 1.69 10.78
C ASN A 203 -11.94 2.34 12.16
N SER A 204 -13.00 2.92 12.71
CA SER A 204 -13.00 3.49 14.07
C SER A 204 -12.72 2.44 15.14
N ARG A 205 -13.32 1.24 15.01
CA ARG A 205 -13.05 0.13 15.95
C ARG A 205 -11.61 -0.36 15.85
N VAL A 206 -11.08 -0.55 14.63
CA VAL A 206 -9.67 -0.94 14.43
C VAL A 206 -8.74 0.12 15.02
N SER A 207 -9.01 1.41 14.81
CA SER A 207 -8.19 2.49 15.38
C SER A 207 -8.13 2.43 16.92
N LYS A 208 -9.23 2.08 17.59
CA LYS A 208 -9.28 1.93 19.06
C LYS A 208 -8.53 0.70 19.56
N ILE A 209 -8.45 -0.35 18.74
CA ILE A 209 -7.76 -1.60 19.08
C ILE A 209 -6.24 -1.40 19.06
N ILE A 210 -5.74 -0.60 18.14
CA ILE A 210 -4.29 -0.41 17.90
C ILE A 210 -3.76 0.92 18.47
N SER A 211 -4.58 1.68 19.18
CA SER A 211 -4.15 2.87 19.92
C SER A 211 -3.46 2.48 21.20
#